data_50d2c9e45f03b97063d7235197f68053
#
_entry.id   50d2c9e45f03b97063d7235197f68053
#
_cell.length_a   1.000
_cell.length_b   1.000
_cell.length_c   1.000
_cell.angle_alpha   90.00
_cell.angle_beta   90.00
_cell.angle_gamma   90.00
#
_symmetry.space_group_name_H-M   'P 1'
#
loop_
_entity.id
_entity.type
_entity.pdbx_description
1 polymer ?
#
loop_
_entity_poly.entity_id
_entity_poly.type
_entity_poly.pdbx_seq_one_letter_code
_entity_poly.pdbx_strand_id
1 'polypeptide(L)'
;MYMTTSKMKYVCLWLFALGFLAACSDSEDTLSNSIDFSSPYELKDNPDSPVDHERYLIYKEYGVPVFFNDTVGNMVTGKDLQGNDIVKTETIDLNWSFQSHDGKSVKYSYTYYKTDEEKMKALEFARAYLSKASVKMRPFCMLLADTVKQNSTSLSYRDGFRCLLVTHTSSYDEFQRDSVANQILQSMVLSRVKLNSNLVSRFGEVSNRDKFYGRPWVNDGVNGGLGCVWEIKHEGMYWKPMKLFDEGVAEDYIAFSFKTHVTTVEEFEAERASIIRQIGKYGFICGNTDYRGQLDHVQSPGSISQDLTFYVQTMMNTGRAEFMKRYGESPLVKKKFDILADYIENELLIDLNY
;
A
#
# COMPACT_ATOMS: atom_id res chain seq x y z
N MET A 1 65.66 -36.47 62.53
CA MET A 1 65.75 -35.90 61.19
C MET A 1 64.76 -34.74 61.15
N TYR A 2 65.22 -33.52 61.44
CA TYR A 2 64.35 -32.33 61.51
C TYR A 2 64.27 -31.74 60.13
N MET A 3 63.01 -31.72 59.57
CA MET A 3 62.73 -30.98 58.35
C MET A 3 62.79 -29.48 58.63
N THR A 4 63.62 -28.78 57.92
CA THR A 4 63.77 -27.32 58.07
C THR A 4 62.51 -26.59 57.71
N THR A 5 62.15 -25.55 58.51
CA THR A 5 60.98 -24.75 58.41
C THR A 5 60.70 -24.14 57.01
N SER A 6 61.69 -24.06 56.14
CA SER A 6 61.63 -23.64 54.77
C SER A 6 60.85 -24.63 53.86
N LYS A 7 61.12 -25.94 54.01
CA LYS A 7 60.49 -26.98 53.18
C LYS A 7 58.94 -27.14 53.52
N MET A 8 58.59 -26.87 54.77
CA MET A 8 57.23 -26.94 55.21
C MET A 8 56.36 -25.80 54.62
N LYS A 9 56.94 -24.62 54.36
CA LYS A 9 56.27 -23.52 53.70
C LYS A 9 55.87 -23.84 52.25
N TYR A 10 56.73 -24.54 51.56
CA TYR A 10 56.44 -24.91 50.14
C TYR A 10 55.44 -26.05 50.03
N VAL A 11 55.41 -26.98 51.00
CA VAL A 11 54.40 -28.02 51.02
C VAL A 11 53.01 -27.47 51.34
N CYS A 12 52.89 -26.48 52.23
CA CYS A 12 51.61 -25.79 52.49
C CYS A 12 51.14 -24.92 51.28
N LEU A 13 52.08 -24.33 50.59
CA LEU A 13 51.80 -23.53 49.39
C LEU A 13 51.27 -24.43 48.26
N TRP A 14 51.84 -25.63 48.07
CA TRP A 14 51.40 -26.60 47.07
C TRP A 14 50.05 -27.23 47.39
N LEU A 15 49.75 -27.48 48.64
CA LEU A 15 48.44 -27.96 49.08
C LEU A 15 47.36 -26.88 48.93
N PHE A 16 47.72 -25.60 49.12
CA PHE A 16 46.76 -24.51 48.87
C PHE A 16 46.49 -24.29 47.38
N ALA A 17 47.50 -24.46 46.51
CA ALA A 17 47.35 -24.37 45.05
C ALA A 17 46.55 -25.53 44.47
N LEU A 18 46.62 -26.74 45.02
CA LEU A 18 45.81 -27.90 44.64
C LEU A 18 44.36 -27.79 45.10
N GLY A 19 44.08 -27.05 46.18
CA GLY A 19 42.70 -26.76 46.63
C GLY A 19 41.92 -25.82 45.73
N PHE A 20 42.59 -24.94 45.02
CA PHE A 20 41.92 -24.01 44.06
C PHE A 20 41.60 -24.65 42.70
N LEU A 21 42.18 -25.80 42.36
CA LEU A 21 41.93 -26.49 41.10
C LEU A 21 40.73 -27.50 41.24
N ALA A 22 40.24 -27.76 42.45
CA ALA A 22 39.09 -28.62 42.67
C ALA A 22 37.77 -27.86 42.86
N ALA A 23 37.80 -26.53 42.88
CA ALA A 23 36.62 -25.69 43.09
C ALA A 23 35.92 -25.20 41.80
N CYS A 24 36.36 -25.64 40.62
CA CYS A 24 35.74 -25.32 39.32
C CYS A 24 35.37 -26.60 38.56
N SER A 25 34.56 -27.44 39.18
CA SER A 25 33.75 -28.44 38.46
C SER A 25 32.29 -28.36 38.94
N ASP A 26 31.78 -27.13 39.04
CA ASP A 26 30.36 -26.99 38.80
C ASP A 26 30.19 -27.31 37.32
N SER A 27 29.52 -28.44 37.06
CA SER A 27 28.88 -28.64 35.77
C SER A 27 27.98 -27.40 35.61
N GLU A 28 28.42 -26.42 34.84
CA GLU A 28 27.50 -25.48 34.28
C GLU A 28 26.49 -26.37 33.53
N ASP A 29 25.36 -26.63 34.17
CA ASP A 29 24.18 -27.05 33.45
C ASP A 29 24.09 -26.07 32.31
N THR A 30 24.32 -26.55 31.10
CA THR A 30 24.11 -25.76 29.90
C THR A 30 22.71 -25.19 30.07
N LEU A 31 22.63 -23.89 30.36
CA LEU A 31 21.35 -23.18 30.42
C LEU A 31 20.71 -23.45 29.08
N SER A 32 19.93 -24.52 29.00
CA SER A 32 19.14 -24.78 27.83
C SER A 32 18.20 -23.58 27.74
N ASN A 33 18.46 -22.75 26.72
CA ASN A 33 17.65 -21.58 26.47
C ASN A 33 16.21 -22.07 26.22
N SER A 34 15.39 -22.08 27.27
CA SER A 34 14.00 -22.52 27.20
C SER A 34 13.10 -21.45 26.54
N ILE A 35 13.70 -20.33 26.14
CA ILE A 35 12.98 -19.27 25.45
C ILE A 35 12.88 -19.66 23.98
N ASP A 36 11.66 -19.83 23.49
CA ASP A 36 11.37 -19.99 22.07
C ASP A 36 11.52 -18.62 21.39
N PHE A 37 12.60 -18.46 20.61
CA PHE A 37 12.86 -17.26 19.82
C PHE A 37 12.13 -17.30 18.46
N SER A 38 11.33 -18.30 18.15
CA SER A 38 10.55 -18.32 16.93
C SER A 38 9.60 -17.14 16.92
N SER A 39 9.51 -16.50 15.75
CA SER A 39 8.57 -15.40 15.58
C SER A 39 7.14 -15.91 15.54
N PRO A 40 6.20 -15.33 16.31
CA PRO A 40 4.78 -15.74 16.23
C PRO A 40 4.15 -15.43 14.86
N TYR A 41 4.86 -14.68 13.99
CA TYR A 41 4.48 -14.45 12.60
C TYR A 41 4.96 -15.57 11.66
N GLU A 42 5.77 -16.50 12.13
CA GLU A 42 6.22 -17.66 11.37
C GLU A 42 5.14 -18.74 11.40
N LEU A 43 4.48 -18.95 10.26
CA LEU A 43 3.42 -19.96 10.16
C LEU A 43 4.04 -21.36 9.97
N LYS A 44 3.52 -22.32 10.73
CA LYS A 44 3.84 -23.74 10.57
C LYS A 44 2.73 -24.43 9.79
N ASP A 45 3.11 -25.42 8.98
CA ASP A 45 2.14 -26.21 8.24
C ASP A 45 1.25 -27.05 9.17
N ASN A 46 -0.04 -27.06 8.85
CA ASN A 46 -1.02 -27.91 9.51
C ASN A 46 -1.92 -28.58 8.46
N PRO A 47 -1.50 -29.73 7.91
CA PRO A 47 -2.24 -30.43 6.85
C PRO A 47 -3.64 -30.89 7.27
N ASP A 48 -3.90 -31.03 8.57
CA ASP A 48 -5.22 -31.43 9.10
C ASP A 48 -6.25 -30.28 9.06
N SER A 49 -5.79 -29.04 8.87
CA SER A 49 -6.63 -27.85 8.72
C SER A 49 -6.43 -27.25 7.33
N PRO A 50 -7.38 -27.37 6.39
CA PRO A 50 -7.26 -26.79 5.06
C PRO A 50 -6.95 -25.28 5.07
N VAL A 51 -7.55 -24.54 6.00
CA VAL A 51 -7.32 -23.11 6.16
C VAL A 51 -5.89 -22.81 6.61
N ASP A 52 -5.35 -23.54 7.58
CA ASP A 52 -4.00 -23.30 8.08
C ASP A 52 -2.95 -23.75 7.08
N HIS A 53 -3.21 -24.86 6.38
CA HIS A 53 -2.36 -25.32 5.28
C HIS A 53 -2.28 -24.27 4.16
N GLU A 54 -3.42 -23.72 3.74
CA GLU A 54 -3.44 -22.66 2.70
C GLU A 54 -2.75 -21.37 3.16
N ARG A 55 -2.93 -20.95 4.41
CA ARG A 55 -2.18 -19.84 5.02
C ARG A 55 -0.67 -20.07 4.97
N TYR A 56 -0.24 -21.29 5.30
CA TYR A 56 1.17 -21.68 5.23
C TYR A 56 1.69 -21.63 3.80
N LEU A 57 0.95 -22.13 2.81
CA LEU A 57 1.34 -22.05 1.40
C LEU A 57 1.51 -20.61 0.92
N ILE A 58 0.59 -19.71 1.28
CA ILE A 58 0.69 -18.27 1.00
C ILE A 58 1.95 -17.69 1.66
N TYR A 59 2.17 -18.01 2.92
CA TYR A 59 3.37 -17.56 3.64
C TYR A 59 4.66 -18.06 2.99
N LYS A 60 4.74 -19.32 2.57
CA LYS A 60 5.90 -19.89 1.88
C LYS A 60 6.17 -19.23 0.53
N GLU A 61 5.13 -18.89 -0.21
CA GLU A 61 5.24 -18.33 -1.55
C GLU A 61 5.58 -16.82 -1.52
N TYR A 62 4.92 -16.06 -0.64
CA TYR A 62 5.01 -14.59 -0.65
C TYR A 62 5.77 -14.01 0.54
N GLY A 63 6.06 -14.78 1.58
CA GLY A 63 6.68 -14.31 2.81
C GLY A 63 5.74 -13.49 3.71
N VAL A 64 4.43 -13.52 3.47
CA VAL A 64 3.42 -12.70 4.16
C VAL A 64 2.46 -13.60 4.94
N PRO A 65 2.50 -13.59 6.29
CA PRO A 65 1.52 -14.31 7.09
C PRO A 65 0.15 -13.64 7.03
N VAL A 66 -0.90 -14.46 6.93
CA VAL A 66 -2.29 -14.02 6.89
C VAL A 66 -2.99 -14.45 8.19
N PHE A 67 -3.68 -13.51 8.82
CA PHE A 67 -4.42 -13.72 10.07
C PHE A 67 -5.91 -13.43 9.89
N PHE A 68 -6.75 -14.13 10.65
CA PHE A 68 -8.21 -13.96 10.66
C PHE A 68 -8.74 -13.34 11.95
N ASN A 69 -7.85 -13.05 12.89
CA ASN A 69 -8.12 -12.30 14.10
C ASN A 69 -6.88 -11.45 14.45
N ASP A 70 -7.03 -10.56 15.40
CA ASP A 70 -5.96 -9.67 15.84
C ASP A 70 -4.92 -10.33 16.76
N THR A 71 -5.13 -11.57 17.19
CA THR A 71 -4.18 -12.32 18.00
C THR A 71 -3.24 -13.10 17.08
N VAL A 72 -1.96 -12.75 17.10
CA VAL A 72 -0.94 -13.41 16.28
C VAL A 72 -0.51 -14.73 16.92
N GLY A 73 -0.25 -14.71 18.21
CA GLY A 73 0.17 -15.89 18.97
C GLY A 73 0.69 -15.54 20.35
N ASN A 74 1.09 -16.58 21.06
CA ASN A 74 1.67 -16.49 22.39
C ASN A 74 3.18 -16.73 22.30
N MET A 75 3.96 -15.90 22.99
CA MET A 75 5.42 -16.02 23.10
C MET A 75 5.77 -16.29 24.57
N VAL A 76 6.59 -17.30 24.83
CA VAL A 76 7.22 -17.46 26.12
C VAL A 76 8.38 -16.48 26.21
N THR A 77 8.28 -15.48 27.11
CA THR A 77 9.30 -14.42 27.26
C THR A 77 10.28 -14.69 28.41
N GLY A 78 10.02 -15.73 29.20
CA GLY A 78 10.87 -16.12 30.33
C GLY A 78 10.14 -17.07 31.26
N LYS A 79 10.74 -17.27 32.45
CA LYS A 79 10.11 -18.02 33.55
C LYS A 79 9.98 -17.13 34.80
N ASP A 80 8.92 -17.33 35.55
CA ASP A 80 8.75 -16.68 36.85
C ASP A 80 9.67 -17.32 37.90
N LEU A 81 9.65 -16.78 39.12
CA LEU A 81 10.44 -17.30 40.26
C LEU A 81 10.04 -18.72 40.68
N GLN A 82 8.89 -19.19 40.26
CA GLN A 82 8.35 -20.54 40.51
C GLN A 82 8.63 -21.52 39.38
N GLY A 83 9.29 -21.02 38.25
CA GLY A 83 9.62 -21.83 37.09
C GLY A 83 8.50 -21.96 36.05
N ASN A 84 7.37 -21.25 36.21
CA ASN A 84 6.31 -21.23 35.21
C ASN A 84 6.64 -20.31 34.08
N ASP A 85 6.17 -20.64 32.88
CA ASP A 85 6.39 -19.79 31.68
C ASP A 85 5.64 -18.45 31.77
N ILE A 86 6.36 -17.35 31.56
CA ILE A 86 5.79 -16.02 31.38
C ILE A 86 5.38 -15.91 29.93
N VAL A 87 4.07 -15.95 29.66
CA VAL A 87 3.51 -15.88 28.32
C VAL A 87 3.05 -14.47 28.01
N LYS A 88 3.54 -13.92 26.90
CA LYS A 88 3.08 -12.65 26.31
C LYS A 88 2.29 -12.95 25.05
N THR A 89 1.07 -12.45 24.96
CA THR A 89 0.27 -12.52 23.74
C THR A 89 0.66 -11.37 22.81
N GLU A 90 1.07 -11.70 21.60
CA GLU A 90 1.32 -10.72 20.53
C GLU A 90 0.02 -10.48 19.77
N THR A 91 -0.31 -9.20 19.57
CA THR A 91 -1.51 -8.78 18.84
C THR A 91 -1.18 -7.80 17.71
N ILE A 92 -2.02 -7.79 16.68
CA ILE A 92 -1.97 -6.81 15.61
C ILE A 92 -2.56 -5.50 16.11
N ASP A 93 -1.72 -4.50 16.34
CA ASP A 93 -2.15 -3.14 16.69
C ASP A 93 -2.24 -2.28 15.43
N LEU A 94 -3.47 -1.98 15.00
CA LEU A 94 -3.72 -1.10 13.86
C LEU A 94 -3.40 0.39 14.15
N ASN A 95 -3.21 0.77 15.41
CA ASN A 95 -2.78 2.12 15.79
C ASN A 95 -1.25 2.28 15.80
N TRP A 96 -0.51 1.19 15.67
CA TRP A 96 0.93 1.24 15.79
C TRP A 96 1.56 2.16 14.73
N SER A 97 2.34 3.11 15.17
CA SER A 97 3.13 4.02 14.32
C SER A 97 4.39 4.47 15.05
N PHE A 98 5.38 4.99 14.32
CA PHE A 98 6.58 5.59 14.92
C PHE A 98 6.34 6.98 15.53
N GLN A 99 5.20 7.58 15.30
CA GLN A 99 4.86 8.88 15.87
C GLN A 99 4.29 8.68 17.26
N SER A 100 4.70 9.54 18.21
CA SER A 100 4.08 9.56 19.53
C SER A 100 2.59 9.92 19.38
N HIS A 101 1.73 9.14 19.98
CA HIS A 101 0.31 9.43 19.97
C HIS A 101 0.00 10.51 20.98
N ASP A 102 -0.76 11.52 20.56
CA ASP A 102 -1.30 12.59 21.44
C ASP A 102 -2.35 12.08 22.45
N GLY A 103 -2.21 10.82 22.91
CA GLY A 103 -3.12 10.18 23.86
C GLY A 103 -4.49 9.79 23.30
N LYS A 104 -4.74 9.99 22.01
CA LYS A 104 -6.00 9.60 21.35
C LYS A 104 -5.83 8.28 20.60
N SER A 105 -5.94 7.16 21.31
CA SER A 105 -6.04 5.86 20.63
C SER A 105 -7.38 5.75 19.91
N VAL A 106 -7.32 5.40 18.64
CA VAL A 106 -8.50 5.06 17.85
C VAL A 106 -9.00 3.70 18.29
N LYS A 107 -10.30 3.57 18.57
CA LYS A 107 -10.91 2.28 18.93
C LYS A 107 -11.33 1.52 17.67
N TYR A 108 -10.91 0.27 17.60
CA TYR A 108 -11.36 -0.68 16.58
C TYR A 108 -12.28 -1.71 17.20
N SER A 109 -13.32 -2.09 16.47
CA SER A 109 -14.17 -3.25 16.78
C SER A 109 -14.17 -4.21 15.61
N TYR A 110 -13.99 -5.50 15.89
CA TYR A 110 -13.77 -6.55 14.91
C TYR A 110 -14.95 -7.51 14.91
N THR A 111 -15.35 -7.95 13.72
CA THR A 111 -16.14 -9.15 13.50
C THR A 111 -15.31 -10.07 12.60
N TYR A 112 -15.02 -11.27 13.09
CA TYR A 112 -14.17 -12.23 12.39
C TYR A 112 -15.01 -13.24 11.61
N TYR A 113 -14.41 -13.82 10.58
CA TYR A 113 -15.00 -14.94 9.85
C TYR A 113 -15.23 -16.14 10.79
N LYS A 114 -16.39 -16.76 10.66
CA LYS A 114 -16.83 -17.85 11.56
C LYS A 114 -16.56 -19.23 10.97
N THR A 115 -16.66 -19.37 9.66
CA THR A 115 -16.55 -20.65 8.96
C THR A 115 -15.25 -20.75 8.18
N ASP A 116 -14.80 -21.98 7.97
CA ASP A 116 -13.60 -22.23 7.17
C ASP A 116 -13.84 -21.91 5.69
N GLU A 117 -15.08 -22.02 5.20
CA GLU A 117 -15.43 -21.59 3.84
C GLU A 117 -15.22 -20.08 3.65
N GLU A 118 -15.67 -19.24 4.58
CA GLU A 118 -15.44 -17.80 4.54
C GLU A 118 -13.94 -17.47 4.56
N LYS A 119 -13.18 -18.16 5.41
CA LYS A 119 -11.72 -17.97 5.50
C LYS A 119 -11.01 -18.38 4.21
N MET A 120 -11.39 -19.52 3.59
CA MET A 120 -10.83 -19.96 2.32
C MET A 120 -11.08 -18.96 1.20
N LYS A 121 -12.31 -18.44 1.07
CA LYS A 121 -12.62 -17.36 0.12
C LYS A 121 -11.81 -16.09 0.38
N ALA A 122 -11.60 -15.75 1.65
CA ALA A 122 -10.75 -14.61 2.01
C ALA A 122 -9.27 -14.85 1.64
N LEU A 123 -8.75 -16.08 1.72
CA LEU A 123 -7.40 -16.43 1.27
C LEU A 123 -7.23 -16.30 -0.25
N GLU A 124 -8.29 -16.55 -1.03
CA GLU A 124 -8.27 -16.29 -2.48
C GLU A 124 -8.00 -14.79 -2.77
N PHE A 125 -8.59 -13.89 -1.99
CA PHE A 125 -8.28 -12.47 -2.09
C PHE A 125 -6.81 -12.18 -1.74
N ALA A 126 -6.28 -12.78 -0.66
CA ALA A 126 -4.88 -12.61 -0.30
C ALA A 126 -3.94 -13.03 -1.43
N ARG A 127 -4.20 -14.17 -2.09
CA ARG A 127 -3.44 -14.60 -3.28
C ARG A 127 -3.56 -13.62 -4.44
N ALA A 128 -4.78 -13.16 -4.76
CA ALA A 128 -5.01 -12.21 -5.84
C ALA A 128 -4.24 -10.89 -5.62
N TYR A 129 -4.20 -10.39 -4.39
CA TYR A 129 -3.41 -9.21 -4.05
C TYR A 129 -1.90 -9.48 -4.10
N LEU A 130 -1.42 -10.54 -3.42
CA LEU A 130 0.00 -10.83 -3.27
C LEU A 130 0.68 -11.24 -4.59
N SER A 131 -0.06 -11.88 -5.51
CA SER A 131 0.44 -12.21 -6.84
C SER A 131 0.74 -10.96 -7.70
N LYS A 132 0.02 -9.86 -7.47
CA LYS A 132 0.21 -8.59 -8.18
C LYS A 132 1.18 -7.66 -7.45
N ALA A 133 1.31 -7.79 -6.12
CA ALA A 133 2.17 -6.95 -5.32
C ALA A 133 3.64 -7.35 -5.47
N SER A 134 4.49 -6.42 -5.91
CA SER A 134 5.94 -6.62 -5.87
C SER A 134 6.43 -6.85 -4.44
N VAL A 135 7.62 -7.40 -4.27
CA VAL A 135 8.23 -7.62 -2.94
C VAL A 135 8.32 -6.33 -2.11
N LYS A 136 8.43 -5.16 -2.75
CA LYS A 136 8.46 -3.85 -2.09
C LYS A 136 7.08 -3.34 -1.65
N MET A 137 6.03 -3.90 -2.22
CA MET A 137 4.63 -3.53 -1.94
C MET A 137 3.90 -4.55 -1.06
N ARG A 138 4.53 -5.68 -0.74
CA ARG A 138 3.97 -6.67 0.17
C ARG A 138 3.95 -6.12 1.59
N PRO A 139 2.83 -6.25 2.33
CA PRO A 139 2.77 -5.89 3.74
C PRO A 139 3.58 -6.89 4.59
N PHE A 140 3.94 -6.49 5.81
CA PHE A 140 4.59 -7.42 6.74
C PHE A 140 3.65 -8.57 7.13
N CYS A 141 2.36 -8.29 7.35
CA CYS A 141 1.31 -9.29 7.51
C CYS A 141 -0.02 -8.78 6.95
N MET A 142 -0.99 -9.69 6.75
CA MET A 142 -2.36 -9.35 6.40
C MET A 142 -3.33 -9.77 7.50
N LEU A 143 -4.32 -8.91 7.79
CA LEU A 143 -5.47 -9.24 8.63
C LEU A 143 -6.72 -9.21 7.76
N LEU A 144 -7.36 -10.36 7.60
CA LEU A 144 -8.61 -10.50 6.87
C LEU A 144 -9.75 -10.72 7.87
N ALA A 145 -10.74 -9.85 7.85
CA ALA A 145 -11.88 -9.91 8.76
C ALA A 145 -13.19 -9.68 8.01
N ASP A 146 -14.29 -10.15 8.60
CA ASP A 146 -15.61 -9.87 8.03
C ASP A 146 -15.90 -8.37 8.08
N THR A 147 -15.85 -7.76 9.25
CA THR A 147 -16.08 -6.32 9.42
C THR A 147 -15.10 -5.74 10.44
N VAL A 148 -14.55 -4.59 10.12
CA VAL A 148 -13.82 -3.78 11.10
C VAL A 148 -14.35 -2.35 11.08
N LYS A 149 -14.64 -1.81 12.26
CA LYS A 149 -15.07 -0.42 12.41
C LYS A 149 -14.02 0.36 13.17
N GLN A 150 -13.70 1.53 12.65
CA GLN A 150 -12.91 2.56 13.32
C GLN A 150 -13.86 3.55 13.97
N ASN A 151 -13.96 3.57 15.28
CA ASN A 151 -15.04 4.23 16.02
C ASN A 151 -16.40 3.65 15.57
N SER A 152 -17.15 4.37 14.73
CA SER A 152 -18.43 3.90 14.19
C SER A 152 -18.41 3.70 12.67
N THR A 153 -17.29 3.99 12.00
CA THR A 153 -17.16 3.94 10.55
C THR A 153 -16.58 2.58 10.12
N SER A 154 -17.28 1.88 9.23
CA SER A 154 -16.77 0.64 8.63
C SER A 154 -15.58 0.93 7.73
N LEU A 155 -14.55 0.11 7.82
CA LEU A 155 -13.39 0.14 6.96
C LEU A 155 -13.53 -0.93 5.88
N SER A 156 -13.20 -0.60 4.64
CA SER A 156 -13.03 -1.59 3.57
C SER A 156 -11.61 -2.15 3.57
N TYR A 157 -10.63 -1.30 3.76
CA TYR A 157 -9.24 -1.67 3.98
C TYR A 157 -8.50 -0.59 4.79
N ARG A 158 -7.34 -0.95 5.32
CA ARG A 158 -6.40 -0.04 5.95
C ARG A 158 -4.97 -0.52 5.70
N ASP A 159 -4.17 0.30 5.04
CA ASP A 159 -2.73 0.13 4.96
C ASP A 159 -2.11 0.70 6.23
N GLY A 160 -1.80 -0.20 7.17
CA GLY A 160 -1.08 0.12 8.41
C GLY A 160 0.40 -0.15 8.25
N PHE A 161 1.22 0.39 9.16
CA PHE A 161 2.67 0.24 9.09
C PHE A 161 3.12 -1.23 9.04
N ARG A 162 2.51 -2.10 9.83
CA ARG A 162 2.87 -3.53 9.93
C ARG A 162 1.87 -4.46 9.26
N CYS A 163 0.64 -4.02 9.05
CA CYS A 163 -0.45 -4.90 8.66
C CYS A 163 -1.35 -4.23 7.62
N LEU A 164 -1.62 -4.94 6.54
CA LEU A 164 -2.72 -4.62 5.63
C LEU A 164 -3.99 -5.30 6.14
N LEU A 165 -4.92 -4.50 6.65
CA LEU A 165 -6.27 -4.95 6.95
C LEU A 165 -7.14 -4.87 5.70
N VAL A 166 -7.89 -5.93 5.39
CA VAL A 166 -8.95 -5.91 4.37
C VAL A 166 -10.19 -6.62 4.91
N THR A 167 -11.38 -6.05 4.64
CA THR A 167 -12.64 -6.59 5.14
C THR A 167 -13.54 -7.09 4.02
N HIS A 168 -14.56 -7.87 4.36
CA HIS A 168 -15.58 -8.41 3.45
C HIS A 168 -15.04 -9.30 2.30
N THR A 169 -13.79 -9.74 2.37
CA THR A 169 -13.12 -10.44 1.26
C THR A 169 -13.75 -11.79 0.91
N SER A 170 -14.48 -12.43 1.84
CA SER A 170 -15.19 -13.68 1.60
C SER A 170 -16.43 -13.53 0.70
N SER A 171 -16.92 -12.30 0.53
CA SER A 171 -18.11 -12.01 -0.30
C SER A 171 -17.76 -11.61 -1.73
N TYR A 172 -16.48 -11.40 -2.06
CA TYR A 172 -16.07 -10.96 -3.39
C TYR A 172 -16.14 -12.10 -4.40
N ASP A 173 -16.74 -11.83 -5.56
CA ASP A 173 -16.52 -12.64 -6.75
C ASP A 173 -15.11 -12.40 -7.33
N GLU A 174 -14.74 -13.14 -8.39
CA GLU A 174 -13.42 -13.04 -9.02
C GLU A 174 -13.12 -11.63 -9.53
N PHE A 175 -14.07 -11.00 -10.20
CA PHE A 175 -13.91 -9.63 -10.72
C PHE A 175 -13.72 -8.61 -9.59
N GLN A 176 -14.53 -8.72 -8.53
CA GLN A 176 -14.43 -7.84 -7.36
C GLN A 176 -13.10 -8.02 -6.62
N ARG A 177 -12.63 -9.28 -6.46
CA ARG A 177 -11.31 -9.56 -5.86
C ARG A 177 -10.20 -8.84 -6.59
N ASP A 178 -10.19 -8.97 -7.92
CA ASP A 178 -9.16 -8.37 -8.78
C ASP A 178 -9.23 -6.84 -8.78
N SER A 179 -10.44 -6.31 -8.86
CA SER A 179 -10.67 -4.86 -8.82
C SER A 179 -10.23 -4.24 -7.49
N VAL A 180 -10.64 -4.83 -6.37
CA VAL A 180 -10.27 -4.33 -5.03
C VAL A 180 -8.77 -4.49 -4.77
N ALA A 181 -8.16 -5.62 -5.17
CA ALA A 181 -6.72 -5.82 -5.06
C ALA A 181 -5.93 -4.75 -5.83
N ASN A 182 -6.35 -4.43 -7.07
CA ASN A 182 -5.75 -3.37 -7.86
C ASN A 182 -5.93 -1.99 -7.22
N GLN A 183 -7.13 -1.67 -6.71
CA GLN A 183 -7.40 -0.39 -6.05
C GLN A 183 -6.51 -0.20 -4.81
N ILE A 184 -6.34 -1.24 -3.99
CA ILE A 184 -5.48 -1.20 -2.82
C ILE A 184 -4.02 -0.98 -3.26
N LEU A 185 -3.55 -1.74 -4.25
CA LEU A 185 -2.18 -1.60 -4.76
C LEU A 185 -1.91 -0.20 -5.31
N GLN A 186 -2.83 0.35 -6.11
CA GLN A 186 -2.75 1.73 -6.61
C GLN A 186 -2.69 2.75 -5.49
N SER A 187 -3.52 2.60 -4.46
CA SER A 187 -3.54 3.49 -3.30
C SER A 187 -2.21 3.44 -2.54
N MET A 188 -1.62 2.26 -2.37
CA MET A 188 -0.32 2.10 -1.72
C MET A 188 0.81 2.70 -2.56
N VAL A 189 0.82 2.46 -3.87
CA VAL A 189 1.79 3.09 -4.79
C VAL A 189 1.70 4.60 -4.70
N LEU A 190 0.49 5.14 -4.78
CA LEU A 190 0.25 6.58 -4.67
C LEU A 190 0.74 7.15 -3.32
N SER A 191 0.52 6.42 -2.24
CA SER A 191 1.03 6.80 -0.91
C SER A 191 2.56 6.86 -0.90
N ARG A 192 3.25 5.84 -1.46
CA ARG A 192 4.72 5.82 -1.55
C ARG A 192 5.26 6.96 -2.42
N VAL A 193 4.63 7.21 -3.56
CA VAL A 193 4.97 8.34 -4.45
C VAL A 193 4.84 9.67 -3.70
N LYS A 194 3.74 9.89 -2.99
CA LYS A 194 3.49 11.15 -2.24
C LYS A 194 4.45 11.37 -1.07
N LEU A 195 4.97 10.31 -0.46
CA LEU A 195 5.97 10.40 0.60
C LEU A 195 7.37 10.80 0.09
N ASN A 196 7.66 10.61 -1.19
CA ASN A 196 8.92 11.00 -1.79
C ASN A 196 8.89 12.48 -2.23
N SER A 197 9.28 13.38 -1.34
CA SER A 197 9.23 14.84 -1.58
C SER A 197 10.05 15.29 -2.80
N ASN A 198 11.18 14.65 -3.08
CA ASN A 198 12.00 14.95 -4.25
C ASN A 198 11.27 14.58 -5.54
N LEU A 199 10.67 13.38 -5.59
CA LEU A 199 9.87 12.92 -6.71
C LEU A 199 8.68 13.86 -6.96
N VAL A 200 7.95 14.22 -5.91
CA VAL A 200 6.80 15.16 -5.94
C VAL A 200 7.22 16.53 -6.49
N SER A 201 8.36 17.05 -6.04
CA SER A 201 8.88 18.34 -6.55
C SER A 201 9.23 18.27 -8.03
N ARG A 202 10.05 17.28 -8.44
CA ARG A 202 10.44 17.08 -9.84
C ARG A 202 9.25 16.93 -10.77
N PHE A 203 8.23 16.17 -10.35
CA PHE A 203 7.00 15.98 -11.10
C PHE A 203 6.21 17.28 -11.23
N GLY A 204 6.03 18.02 -10.14
CA GLY A 204 5.26 19.27 -10.13
C GLY A 204 5.91 20.39 -10.94
N GLU A 205 7.24 20.46 -10.95
CA GLU A 205 8.00 21.46 -11.71
C GLU A 205 7.81 21.35 -13.22
N VAL A 206 7.53 20.15 -13.74
CA VAL A 206 7.28 19.95 -15.18
C VAL A 206 6.11 20.79 -15.68
N SER A 207 5.06 20.97 -14.87
CA SER A 207 3.88 21.77 -15.21
C SER A 207 3.93 23.21 -14.67
N ASN A 208 5.09 23.72 -14.32
CA ASN A 208 5.25 25.06 -13.74
C ASN A 208 4.25 25.31 -12.60
N ARG A 209 4.62 24.81 -11.42
CA ARG A 209 3.80 24.74 -10.20
C ARG A 209 2.96 25.99 -9.92
N ASP A 210 3.52 27.17 -10.13
CA ASP A 210 2.89 28.43 -9.72
C ASP A 210 1.96 29.00 -10.82
N LYS A 211 2.06 28.51 -12.05
CA LYS A 211 1.35 29.10 -13.19
C LYS A 211 0.19 28.26 -13.68
N PHE A 212 0.28 26.93 -13.64
CA PHE A 212 -0.65 26.08 -14.37
C PHE A 212 -1.62 25.30 -13.51
N TYR A 213 -1.33 25.08 -12.23
CA TYR A 213 -2.24 24.37 -11.32
C TYR A 213 -3.42 25.22 -10.87
N GLY A 214 -4.61 24.64 -10.82
CA GLY A 214 -5.84 25.30 -10.40
C GLY A 214 -6.31 26.41 -11.34
N ARG A 215 -5.91 26.37 -12.63
CA ARG A 215 -6.32 27.36 -13.61
C ARG A 215 -7.44 26.86 -14.49
N PRO A 216 -8.43 27.70 -14.84
CA PRO A 216 -9.44 27.34 -15.83
C PRO A 216 -8.77 26.92 -17.15
N TRP A 217 -9.36 25.92 -17.82
CA TRP A 217 -8.86 25.51 -19.12
C TRP A 217 -9.08 26.59 -20.18
N VAL A 218 -10.28 27.16 -20.18
CA VAL A 218 -10.69 28.18 -21.15
C VAL A 218 -10.33 29.56 -20.59
N ASN A 219 -9.78 30.41 -21.44
CA ASN A 219 -9.54 31.80 -21.09
C ASN A 219 -10.80 32.62 -21.38
N ASP A 220 -11.56 32.94 -20.34
CA ASP A 220 -12.77 33.75 -20.43
C ASP A 220 -12.51 35.26 -20.41
N GLY A 221 -11.25 35.68 -20.43
CA GLY A 221 -10.82 37.07 -20.38
C GLY A 221 -10.95 37.75 -19.00
N VAL A 222 -11.62 37.12 -18.04
CA VAL A 222 -11.85 37.67 -16.71
C VAL A 222 -10.93 36.99 -15.68
N ASN A 223 -10.87 35.65 -15.67
CA ASN A 223 -10.15 34.85 -14.68
C ASN A 223 -8.80 34.31 -15.17
N GLY A 224 -8.43 34.58 -16.42
CA GLY A 224 -7.14 34.18 -16.98
C GLY A 224 -6.99 32.67 -17.04
N GLY A 225 -7.50 32.03 -18.08
CA GLY A 225 -7.36 30.59 -18.29
C GLY A 225 -6.10 30.20 -19.05
N LEU A 226 -5.88 28.91 -19.25
CA LEU A 226 -4.76 28.32 -19.96
C LEU A 226 -4.88 28.44 -21.50
N GLY A 227 -6.01 28.96 -21.99
CA GLY A 227 -6.23 29.16 -23.43
C GLY A 227 -6.47 27.85 -24.20
N CYS A 228 -6.93 26.81 -23.54
CA CYS A 228 -7.47 25.64 -24.22
C CYS A 228 -8.76 26.05 -24.95
N VAL A 229 -8.85 25.69 -26.22
CA VAL A 229 -10.04 25.96 -27.03
C VAL A 229 -10.73 24.63 -27.29
N TRP A 230 -11.89 24.43 -26.68
CA TRP A 230 -12.82 23.48 -27.22
C TRP A 230 -13.84 24.28 -28.02
N GLU A 231 -14.08 23.92 -29.23
CA GLU A 231 -15.14 24.50 -30.01
C GLU A 231 -16.50 24.08 -29.46
N ILE A 232 -16.96 24.78 -28.44
CA ILE A 232 -18.34 24.66 -27.97
C ILE A 232 -19.20 25.43 -28.96
N LYS A 233 -19.73 24.73 -29.95
CA LYS A 233 -20.52 25.37 -31.02
C LYS A 233 -21.99 25.64 -30.61
N HIS A 234 -22.40 25.28 -29.38
CA HIS A 234 -23.81 25.43 -28.97
C HIS A 234 -24.01 25.98 -27.56
N GLU A 235 -24.79 26.97 -27.45
CA GLU A 235 -25.25 27.53 -26.18
C GLU A 235 -25.97 26.47 -25.32
N GLY A 236 -25.51 26.27 -24.08
CA GLY A 236 -26.17 25.46 -23.07
C GLY A 236 -25.73 24.02 -22.92
N MET A 237 -24.71 23.55 -23.65
CA MET A 237 -24.19 22.19 -23.50
C MET A 237 -22.78 22.21 -22.88
N TYR A 238 -22.62 21.53 -21.76
CA TYR A 238 -21.40 21.55 -20.98
C TYR A 238 -20.70 20.19 -21.00
N TRP A 239 -19.43 20.21 -21.34
CA TRP A 239 -18.55 19.07 -21.26
C TRP A 239 -18.15 18.80 -19.81
N LYS A 240 -18.02 17.54 -19.45
CA LYS A 240 -17.38 17.15 -18.19
C LYS A 240 -16.05 16.44 -18.49
N PRO A 241 -14.92 17.17 -18.67
CA PRO A 241 -13.65 16.56 -19.09
C PRO A 241 -13.23 15.36 -18.26
N MET A 242 -13.54 15.34 -16.95
CA MET A 242 -13.22 14.20 -16.12
C MET A 242 -13.86 12.90 -16.59
N LYS A 243 -15.07 12.97 -17.13
CA LYS A 243 -15.75 11.79 -17.64
C LYS A 243 -15.32 11.40 -19.04
N LEU A 244 -14.70 12.30 -19.80
CA LEU A 244 -14.07 11.97 -21.07
C LEU A 244 -12.89 11.00 -20.89
N PHE A 245 -12.32 10.90 -19.70
CA PHE A 245 -11.22 10.01 -19.36
C PHE A 245 -11.67 8.72 -18.66
N ASP A 246 -12.96 8.56 -18.40
CA ASP A 246 -13.55 7.37 -17.78
C ASP A 246 -14.09 6.44 -18.87
N GLU A 247 -13.38 5.35 -19.14
CA GLU A 247 -13.64 4.44 -20.26
C GLU A 247 -14.99 3.70 -20.19
N GLY A 248 -15.56 3.56 -18.99
CA GLY A 248 -16.83 2.83 -18.79
C GLY A 248 -18.11 3.62 -19.14
N VAL A 249 -17.99 4.90 -19.49
CA VAL A 249 -19.15 5.80 -19.61
C VAL A 249 -19.29 6.47 -21.00
N ALA A 250 -18.47 6.05 -21.97
CA ALA A 250 -18.40 6.71 -23.29
C ALA A 250 -19.74 6.78 -24.01
N GLU A 251 -20.48 5.69 -24.08
CA GLU A 251 -21.77 5.64 -24.82
C GLU A 251 -22.87 6.45 -24.15
N ASP A 252 -23.03 6.37 -22.84
CA ASP A 252 -24.02 7.17 -22.07
C ASP A 252 -23.70 8.66 -22.14
N TYR A 253 -22.43 8.99 -22.31
CA TYR A 253 -21.97 10.37 -22.41
C TYR A 253 -22.24 11.02 -23.75
N ILE A 254 -22.08 10.29 -24.84
CA ILE A 254 -22.45 10.73 -26.18
C ILE A 254 -23.93 11.12 -26.20
N ALA A 255 -24.80 10.27 -25.61
CA ALA A 255 -26.23 10.52 -25.60
C ALA A 255 -26.65 11.73 -24.74
N PHE A 256 -25.93 12.04 -23.66
CA PHE A 256 -26.35 13.09 -22.72
C PHE A 256 -25.65 14.43 -22.92
N SER A 257 -24.34 14.44 -23.15
CA SER A 257 -23.54 15.68 -23.15
C SER A 257 -23.36 16.28 -24.54
N PHE A 258 -23.58 15.52 -25.61
CA PHE A 258 -23.25 15.91 -26.99
C PHE A 258 -24.46 15.81 -27.94
N LYS A 259 -25.65 15.91 -27.41
CA LYS A 259 -26.91 15.77 -28.17
C LYS A 259 -26.97 16.52 -29.52
N THR A 260 -26.16 17.52 -29.74
CA THR A 260 -26.20 18.38 -30.90
C THR A 260 -24.89 18.51 -31.64
N HIS A 261 -23.79 17.91 -31.15
CA HIS A 261 -22.47 18.15 -31.72
C HIS A 261 -21.71 16.86 -32.07
N VAL A 262 -21.68 15.90 -31.17
CA VAL A 262 -21.04 14.59 -31.38
C VAL A 262 -22.12 13.52 -31.44
N THR A 263 -22.18 12.79 -32.53
CA THR A 263 -23.24 11.81 -32.78
C THR A 263 -22.70 10.38 -32.95
N THR A 264 -21.36 10.24 -33.12
CA THR A 264 -20.73 8.94 -33.29
C THR A 264 -19.59 8.75 -32.29
N VAL A 265 -19.18 7.49 -32.10
CA VAL A 265 -18.03 7.14 -31.25
C VAL A 265 -16.73 7.72 -31.83
N GLU A 266 -16.60 7.70 -33.14
CA GLU A 266 -15.42 8.24 -33.84
C GLU A 266 -15.26 9.75 -33.62
N GLU A 267 -16.37 10.49 -33.71
CA GLU A 267 -16.37 11.93 -33.42
C GLU A 267 -16.01 12.22 -31.96
N PHE A 268 -16.56 11.41 -31.04
CA PHE A 268 -16.24 11.50 -29.60
C PHE A 268 -14.74 11.26 -29.34
N GLU A 269 -14.17 10.20 -29.91
CA GLU A 269 -12.74 9.88 -29.73
C GLU A 269 -11.84 10.94 -30.38
N ALA A 270 -12.22 11.49 -31.50
CA ALA A 270 -11.48 12.59 -32.14
C ALA A 270 -11.45 13.86 -31.26
N GLU A 271 -12.59 14.20 -30.69
CA GLU A 271 -12.71 15.34 -29.78
C GLU A 271 -11.95 15.11 -28.48
N ARG A 272 -12.07 13.93 -27.91
CA ARG A 272 -11.28 13.49 -26.74
C ARG A 272 -9.78 13.63 -27.00
N ALA A 273 -9.30 13.13 -28.12
CA ALA A 273 -7.90 13.25 -28.51
C ALA A 273 -7.46 14.72 -28.67
N SER A 274 -8.34 15.60 -29.19
CA SER A 274 -8.08 17.02 -29.27
C SER A 274 -7.92 17.68 -27.90
N ILE A 275 -8.79 17.34 -26.96
CA ILE A 275 -8.70 17.83 -25.57
C ILE A 275 -7.41 17.35 -24.91
N ILE A 276 -7.11 16.06 -25.03
CA ILE A 276 -5.87 15.46 -24.47
C ILE A 276 -4.63 16.23 -24.99
N ARG A 277 -4.57 16.51 -26.30
CA ARG A 277 -3.46 17.29 -26.85
C ARG A 277 -3.39 18.71 -26.29
N GLN A 278 -4.50 19.36 -26.05
CA GLN A 278 -4.54 20.72 -25.53
C GLN A 278 -4.08 20.79 -24.07
N ILE A 279 -4.63 19.95 -23.19
CA ILE A 279 -4.23 19.92 -21.78
C ILE A 279 -2.80 19.36 -21.61
N GLY A 280 -2.41 18.44 -22.47
CA GLY A 280 -1.07 17.86 -22.50
C GLY A 280 0.05 18.88 -22.75
N LYS A 281 -0.23 19.99 -23.43
CA LYS A 281 0.74 21.11 -23.60
C LYS A 281 1.21 21.66 -22.26
N TYR A 282 0.43 21.52 -21.21
CA TYR A 282 0.75 21.94 -19.84
C TYR A 282 1.22 20.77 -18.96
N GLY A 283 1.34 19.56 -19.52
CA GLY A 283 1.75 18.37 -18.80
C GLY A 283 0.63 17.73 -17.97
N PHE A 284 -0.62 17.90 -18.34
CA PHE A 284 -1.77 17.29 -17.66
C PHE A 284 -2.43 16.24 -18.53
N ILE A 285 -2.97 15.19 -17.89
CA ILE A 285 -3.75 14.10 -18.53
C ILE A 285 -5.22 14.16 -18.16
N CYS A 286 -5.56 14.86 -17.07
CA CYS A 286 -6.90 15.05 -16.58
C CYS A 286 -6.99 16.42 -15.89
N GLY A 287 -8.21 16.84 -15.62
CA GLY A 287 -8.50 18.08 -14.92
C GLY A 287 -9.44 17.90 -13.75
N ASN A 288 -9.68 18.99 -13.06
CA ASN A 288 -10.64 19.05 -11.96
C ASN A 288 -11.91 19.74 -12.40
N THR A 289 -13.05 19.26 -11.93
CA THR A 289 -14.35 19.93 -12.07
C THR A 289 -14.73 20.60 -10.76
N ASP A 290 -15.57 21.62 -10.81
CA ASP A 290 -16.20 22.10 -9.59
C ASP A 290 -17.10 21.00 -8.99
N TYR A 291 -17.61 21.24 -7.77
CA TYR A 291 -18.50 20.30 -7.07
C TYR A 291 -19.84 20.04 -7.82
N ARG A 292 -20.21 20.88 -8.78
CA ARG A 292 -21.38 20.73 -9.64
C ARG A 292 -21.07 20.02 -10.95
N GLY A 293 -19.78 19.85 -11.26
CA GLY A 293 -19.31 19.28 -12.51
C GLY A 293 -19.68 20.10 -13.73
N GLN A 294 -19.72 21.42 -13.62
CA GLN A 294 -20.01 22.36 -14.71
C GLN A 294 -18.73 22.72 -15.47
N LEU A 295 -18.86 23.01 -16.74
CA LEU A 295 -17.72 23.23 -17.63
C LEU A 295 -16.99 24.56 -17.41
N ASP A 296 -17.71 25.58 -17.09
CA ASP A 296 -17.19 26.90 -16.75
C ASP A 296 -16.29 26.89 -15.51
N HIS A 297 -16.39 25.81 -14.73
CA HIS A 297 -15.54 25.53 -13.59
C HIS A 297 -14.52 24.41 -13.79
N VAL A 298 -14.37 23.93 -15.02
CA VAL A 298 -13.36 22.91 -15.33
C VAL A 298 -11.98 23.55 -15.40
N GLN A 299 -11.08 23.01 -14.65
CA GLN A 299 -9.75 23.56 -14.47
C GLN A 299 -8.69 22.45 -14.41
N SER A 300 -7.43 22.84 -14.57
CA SER A 300 -6.29 21.97 -14.31
C SER A 300 -6.34 21.40 -12.87
N PRO A 301 -5.61 20.31 -12.58
CA PRO A 301 -5.52 19.80 -11.22
C PRO A 301 -5.22 20.90 -10.22
N GLY A 302 -5.96 20.96 -9.12
CA GLY A 302 -5.81 22.01 -8.11
C GLY A 302 -4.52 21.90 -7.31
N SER A 303 -3.84 20.75 -7.39
CA SER A 303 -2.59 20.50 -6.70
C SER A 303 -1.76 19.41 -7.36
N ILE A 304 -0.44 19.39 -7.07
CA ILE A 304 0.45 18.31 -7.48
C ILE A 304 -0.03 16.96 -6.98
N SER A 305 -0.58 16.90 -5.77
CA SER A 305 -1.10 15.66 -5.18
C SER A 305 -2.28 15.09 -5.97
N GLN A 306 -3.14 15.93 -6.51
CA GLN A 306 -4.26 15.51 -7.35
C GLN A 306 -3.78 15.02 -8.72
N ASP A 307 -2.86 15.76 -9.32
CA ASP A 307 -2.24 15.41 -10.60
C ASP A 307 -1.47 14.07 -10.52
N LEU A 308 -0.69 13.85 -9.45
CA LEU A 308 -0.06 12.57 -9.16
C LEU A 308 -1.09 11.43 -9.05
N THR A 309 -2.26 11.70 -8.46
CA THR A 309 -3.33 10.70 -8.36
C THR A 309 -3.80 10.28 -9.76
N PHE A 310 -4.07 11.24 -10.64
CA PHE A 310 -4.47 10.94 -12.01
C PHE A 310 -3.42 10.14 -12.77
N TYR A 311 -2.14 10.55 -12.67
CA TYR A 311 -1.05 9.84 -13.35
C TYR A 311 -0.88 8.42 -12.84
N VAL A 312 -0.75 8.22 -11.52
CA VAL A 312 -0.54 6.89 -10.93
C VAL A 312 -1.69 5.96 -11.25
N GLN A 313 -2.93 6.42 -11.10
CA GLN A 313 -4.11 5.62 -11.43
C GLN A 313 -4.15 5.23 -12.91
N THR A 314 -3.92 6.20 -13.80
CA THR A 314 -3.92 5.92 -15.24
C THR A 314 -2.79 4.97 -15.63
N MET A 315 -1.57 5.21 -15.16
CA MET A 315 -0.40 4.35 -15.43
C MET A 315 -0.64 2.91 -14.97
N MET A 316 -1.16 2.75 -13.75
CA MET A 316 -1.45 1.44 -13.17
C MET A 316 -2.63 0.72 -13.82
N ASN A 317 -3.56 1.44 -14.45
CA ASN A 317 -4.71 0.84 -15.13
C ASN A 317 -4.42 0.49 -16.59
N THR A 318 -3.60 1.29 -17.27
CA THR A 318 -3.42 1.16 -18.73
C THR A 318 -2.07 0.56 -19.12
N GLY A 319 -1.09 0.58 -18.22
CA GLY A 319 0.28 0.25 -18.55
C GLY A 319 0.96 1.29 -19.45
N ARG A 320 2.24 1.06 -19.74
CA ARG A 320 3.09 1.98 -20.50
C ARG A 320 2.62 2.15 -21.93
N ALA A 321 2.32 1.05 -22.61
CA ALA A 321 2.03 1.09 -24.04
C ALA A 321 0.76 1.88 -24.35
N GLU A 322 -0.33 1.60 -23.64
CA GLU A 322 -1.61 2.29 -23.87
C GLU A 322 -1.55 3.74 -23.35
N PHE A 323 -0.85 4.00 -22.22
CA PHE A 323 -0.62 5.36 -21.77
C PHE A 323 0.11 6.19 -22.82
N MET A 324 1.20 5.67 -23.41
CA MET A 324 1.98 6.39 -24.42
C MET A 324 1.21 6.58 -25.73
N LYS A 325 0.40 5.60 -26.12
CA LYS A 325 -0.48 5.74 -27.29
C LYS A 325 -1.47 6.90 -27.10
N ARG A 326 -1.99 7.07 -25.90
CA ARG A 326 -3.03 8.06 -25.57
C ARG A 326 -2.48 9.46 -25.32
N TYR A 327 -1.36 9.56 -24.62
CA TYR A 327 -0.82 10.82 -24.08
C TYR A 327 0.60 11.15 -24.54
N GLY A 328 1.29 10.21 -25.17
CA GLY A 328 2.73 10.31 -25.47
C GLY A 328 3.12 11.37 -26.49
N GLU A 329 2.17 11.95 -27.26
CA GLU A 329 2.43 13.06 -28.15
C GLU A 329 2.85 14.35 -27.41
N SER A 330 2.51 14.47 -26.12
CA SER A 330 2.80 15.66 -25.32
C SER A 330 4.12 15.51 -24.56
N PRO A 331 5.18 16.28 -24.88
CA PRO A 331 6.50 16.12 -24.27
C PRO A 331 6.50 16.29 -22.74
N LEU A 332 5.67 17.19 -22.21
CA LEU A 332 5.58 17.41 -20.76
C LEU A 332 4.87 16.24 -20.06
N VAL A 333 3.85 15.65 -20.70
CA VAL A 333 3.19 14.46 -20.19
C VAL A 333 4.16 13.29 -20.18
N LYS A 334 4.88 13.07 -21.28
CA LYS A 334 5.91 12.03 -21.34
C LYS A 334 6.96 12.20 -20.24
N LYS A 335 7.47 13.43 -20.04
CA LYS A 335 8.44 13.72 -18.99
C LYS A 335 7.92 13.38 -17.60
N LYS A 336 6.67 13.71 -17.29
CA LYS A 336 6.03 13.33 -16.02
C LYS A 336 5.88 11.83 -15.87
N PHE A 337 5.45 11.15 -16.93
CA PHE A 337 5.38 9.70 -16.95
C PHE A 337 6.74 9.07 -16.67
N ASP A 338 7.80 9.50 -17.36
CA ASP A 338 9.14 8.95 -17.19
C ASP A 338 9.67 9.14 -15.75
N ILE A 339 9.39 10.29 -15.12
CA ILE A 339 9.73 10.53 -13.69
C ILE A 339 9.04 9.53 -12.75
N LEU A 340 7.75 9.24 -12.98
CA LEU A 340 7.00 8.31 -12.15
C LEU A 340 7.35 6.86 -12.46
N ALA A 341 7.50 6.52 -13.74
CA ALA A 341 7.83 5.17 -14.18
C ALA A 341 9.19 4.73 -13.64
N ASP A 342 10.19 5.63 -13.67
CA ASP A 342 11.50 5.35 -13.08
C ASP A 342 11.40 4.92 -11.60
N TYR A 343 10.59 5.62 -10.81
CA TYR A 343 10.38 5.28 -9.40
C TYR A 343 9.54 4.00 -9.22
N ILE A 344 8.45 3.87 -9.97
CA ILE A 344 7.53 2.72 -9.85
C ILE A 344 8.22 1.42 -10.27
N GLU A 345 8.97 1.44 -11.37
CA GLU A 345 9.64 0.24 -11.90
C GLU A 345 10.93 -0.09 -11.13
N ASN A 346 11.77 0.89 -10.81
CA ASN A 346 13.08 0.63 -10.23
C ASN A 346 13.07 0.58 -8.70
N GLU A 347 12.25 1.40 -8.04
CA GLU A 347 12.21 1.46 -6.58
C GLU A 347 11.08 0.59 -5.99
N LEU A 348 9.89 0.61 -6.61
CA LEU A 348 8.78 -0.20 -6.16
C LEU A 348 8.71 -1.58 -6.83
N LEU A 349 9.54 -1.82 -7.85
CA LEU A 349 9.64 -3.07 -8.60
C LEU A 349 8.29 -3.53 -9.19
N ILE A 350 7.52 -2.58 -9.70
CA ILE A 350 6.26 -2.83 -10.38
C ILE A 350 6.48 -2.65 -11.87
N ASP A 351 6.24 -3.71 -12.65
CA ASP A 351 6.31 -3.64 -14.11
C ASP A 351 5.08 -2.89 -14.66
N LEU A 352 5.31 -1.91 -15.53
CA LEU A 352 4.28 -1.16 -16.23
C LEU A 352 4.12 -1.61 -17.70
N ASN A 353 4.82 -2.66 -18.13
CA ASN A 353 4.81 -3.15 -19.51
C ASN A 353 3.81 -4.30 -19.73
N TYR A 354 2.57 -4.11 -19.32
CA TYR A 354 1.46 -5.05 -19.55
C TYR A 354 0.40 -4.44 -20.47
#